data_f138fed6e1a918918625ed682ca1c1e5
#
_entry.id   f138fed6e1a918918625ed682ca1c1e5
#
_cell.length_a   1.000
_cell.length_b   1.000
_cell.length_c   1.000
_cell.angle_alpha   90.00
_cell.angle_beta   90.00
_cell.angle_gamma   90.00
#
_symmetry.space_group_name_H-M   'P 1'
#
loop_
_entity.id
_entity.type
_entity.pdbx_description
1 polymer ?
#
loop_
_entity_poly.entity_id
_entity_poly.type
_entity_poly.pdbx_seq_one_letter_code
_entity_poly.pdbx_strand_id
1 'polypeptide(L)'
;MATLPIAWPVARWHANRYRALRMSGDTTYRHQHRVAALLVQLFPAAPRSAVDYAASHDDHECVMGDIPASEKRHWSPELAALYTQREAAVRAEMGLPECTPDWQQQVKLVDRLDAYMWAMYWCPQAAADDEWISQRALLLSSAAILGVEDAVIELIDDAPRGVM
;
A
#
# COMPACT_ATOMS: atom_id res chain seq x y z
N MET A 1 26.17 13.48 -10.52
CA MET A 1 24.98 12.96 -9.85
C MET A 1 24.82 11.51 -10.30
N ALA A 2 24.99 10.55 -9.41
CA ALA A 2 24.70 9.15 -9.73
C ALA A 2 23.17 9.03 -9.86
N THR A 3 22.69 8.76 -11.06
CA THR A 3 21.31 8.33 -11.26
C THR A 3 21.16 7.00 -10.55
N LEU A 4 20.40 7.00 -9.44
CA LEU A 4 20.01 5.76 -8.82
C LEU A 4 19.27 4.91 -9.87
N PRO A 5 19.55 3.61 -9.93
CA PRO A 5 18.88 2.73 -10.88
C PRO A 5 17.37 2.83 -10.64
N ILE A 6 16.60 2.85 -11.72
CA ILE A 6 15.14 2.66 -11.66
C ILE A 6 14.89 1.44 -10.76
N ALA A 7 14.07 1.64 -9.74
CA ALA A 7 13.77 0.57 -8.81
C ALA A 7 13.29 -0.67 -9.58
N TRP A 8 14.05 -1.74 -9.49
CA TRP A 8 13.63 -3.02 -10.06
C TRP A 8 12.38 -3.48 -9.33
N PRO A 9 11.40 -4.08 -10.02
CA PRO A 9 10.23 -4.62 -9.37
C PRO A 9 10.66 -5.63 -8.31
N VAL A 10 10.59 -5.22 -7.05
CA VAL A 10 10.81 -6.11 -5.92
C VAL A 10 9.55 -6.92 -5.72
N ALA A 11 9.69 -8.22 -5.51
CA ALA A 11 8.55 -9.05 -5.15
C ALA A 11 8.04 -8.61 -3.79
N ARG A 12 6.77 -8.25 -3.69
CA ARG A 12 6.15 -7.96 -2.39
C ARG A 12 6.09 -9.25 -1.59
N TRP A 13 6.73 -9.22 -0.45
CA TRP A 13 6.59 -10.26 0.55
C TRP A 13 5.29 -10.00 1.30
N HIS A 14 4.21 -10.52 0.79
CA HIS A 14 3.06 -10.69 1.66
C HIS A 14 3.50 -11.69 2.73
N ALA A 15 4.03 -11.20 3.85
CA ALA A 15 4.37 -12.00 5.02
C ALA A 15 3.09 -12.57 5.58
N ASN A 16 2.48 -13.37 4.79
CA ASN A 16 1.21 -13.91 5.08
C ASN A 16 1.38 -15.42 5.16
N ARG A 17 0.73 -16.02 6.13
CA ARG A 17 0.58 -17.46 6.20
C ARG A 17 -0.05 -18.06 4.94
N TYR A 18 -0.67 -17.23 4.10
CA TYR A 18 -1.30 -17.67 2.87
C TYR A 18 -0.29 -17.78 1.71
N ARG A 19 0.01 -19.01 1.32
CA ARG A 19 0.91 -19.31 0.19
C ARG A 19 0.44 -18.64 -1.10
N ALA A 20 -0.89 -18.56 -1.33
CA ALA A 20 -1.46 -17.96 -2.53
C ALA A 20 -1.01 -16.50 -2.72
N LEU A 21 -1.00 -15.70 -1.65
CA LEU A 21 -0.55 -14.31 -1.72
C LEU A 21 0.94 -14.20 -2.05
N ARG A 22 1.78 -15.05 -1.45
CA ARG A 22 3.21 -15.08 -1.76
C ARG A 22 3.51 -15.50 -3.20
N MET A 23 2.63 -16.31 -3.79
CA MET A 23 2.79 -16.82 -5.17
C MET A 23 2.00 -16.01 -6.20
N SER A 24 1.30 -14.97 -5.79
CA SER A 24 0.48 -14.13 -6.70
C SER A 24 1.31 -13.40 -7.76
N GLY A 25 2.63 -13.31 -7.57
CA GLY A 25 3.53 -12.60 -8.47
C GLY A 25 3.36 -11.09 -8.44
N ASP A 26 2.78 -10.55 -7.37
CA ASP A 26 2.71 -9.11 -7.20
C ASP A 26 4.10 -8.51 -7.01
N THR A 27 4.29 -7.33 -7.55
CA THR A 27 5.53 -6.57 -7.43
C THR A 27 5.22 -5.17 -6.93
N THR A 28 6.17 -4.54 -6.26
CA THR A 28 6.07 -3.14 -5.82
C THR A 28 5.63 -2.25 -6.97
N TYR A 29 6.20 -2.41 -8.16
CA TYR A 29 5.83 -1.65 -9.35
C TYR A 29 4.35 -1.80 -9.73
N ARG A 30 3.82 -3.03 -9.78
CA ARG A 30 2.41 -3.28 -10.14
C ARG A 30 1.47 -2.72 -9.10
N HIS A 31 1.79 -2.90 -7.83
CA HIS A 31 1.05 -2.35 -6.71
C HIS A 31 0.97 -0.83 -6.79
N GLN A 32 2.10 -0.15 -6.90
CA GLN A 32 2.16 1.31 -6.98
C GLN A 32 1.33 1.89 -8.13
N HIS A 33 1.29 1.20 -9.29
CA HIS A 33 0.45 1.60 -10.41
C HIS A 33 -1.05 1.49 -10.09
N ARG A 34 -1.46 0.41 -9.40
CA ARG A 34 -2.85 0.27 -8.96
C ARG A 34 -3.20 1.31 -7.90
N VAL A 35 -2.29 1.56 -6.95
CA VAL A 35 -2.46 2.60 -5.92
C VAL A 35 -2.63 3.98 -6.55
N ALA A 36 -1.80 4.35 -7.53
CA ALA A 36 -1.93 5.61 -8.24
C ALA A 36 -3.26 5.71 -9.03
N ALA A 37 -3.70 4.62 -9.65
CA ALA A 37 -4.99 4.57 -10.35
C ALA A 37 -6.18 4.71 -9.40
N LEU A 38 -6.17 4.00 -8.27
CA LEU A 38 -7.20 4.10 -7.23
C LEU A 38 -7.23 5.50 -6.62
N LEU A 39 -6.05 6.14 -6.42
CA LEU A 39 -5.99 7.51 -5.92
C LEU A 39 -6.76 8.47 -6.84
N VAL A 40 -6.50 8.42 -8.13
CA VAL A 40 -7.19 9.30 -9.11
C VAL A 40 -8.69 8.97 -9.20
N GLN A 41 -9.06 7.70 -9.08
CA GLN A 41 -10.46 7.27 -9.12
C GLN A 41 -11.24 7.77 -7.90
N LEU A 42 -10.71 7.61 -6.70
CA LEU A 42 -11.38 8.01 -5.45
C LEU A 42 -11.24 9.51 -5.16
N PHE A 43 -10.15 10.11 -5.61
CA PHE A 43 -9.86 11.53 -5.39
C PHE A 43 -9.50 12.23 -6.71
N PRO A 44 -10.49 12.54 -7.57
CA PRO A 44 -10.25 13.13 -8.89
C PRO A 44 -9.50 14.47 -8.87
N ALA A 45 -9.50 15.17 -7.72
CA ALA A 45 -8.76 16.41 -7.53
C ALA A 45 -7.31 16.21 -7.06
N ALA A 46 -6.81 14.96 -7.05
CA ALA A 46 -5.43 14.66 -6.64
C ALA A 46 -4.42 15.45 -7.49
N PRO A 47 -3.53 16.24 -6.87
CA PRO A 47 -2.50 16.96 -7.58
C PRO A 47 -1.45 15.99 -8.12
N ARG A 48 -0.72 16.42 -9.14
CA ARG A 48 0.33 15.62 -9.76
C ARG A 48 1.35 15.09 -8.74
N SER A 49 1.71 15.89 -7.75
CA SER A 49 2.64 15.47 -6.69
C SER A 49 2.12 14.29 -5.86
N ALA A 50 0.81 14.22 -5.58
CA ALA A 50 0.22 13.08 -4.87
C ALA A 50 0.20 11.82 -5.74
N VAL A 51 -0.06 11.96 -7.05
CA VAL A 51 -0.03 10.85 -8.00
C VAL A 51 1.40 10.31 -8.16
N ASP A 52 2.38 11.19 -8.30
CA ASP A 52 3.80 10.83 -8.40
C ASP A 52 4.29 10.15 -7.11
N TYR A 53 3.86 10.65 -5.94
CA TYR A 53 4.11 10.02 -4.66
C TYR A 53 3.49 8.62 -4.59
N ALA A 54 2.22 8.46 -4.96
CA ALA A 54 1.52 7.17 -4.97
C ALA A 54 2.22 6.16 -5.90
N ALA A 55 2.72 6.62 -7.06
CA ALA A 55 3.42 5.78 -8.03
C ALA A 55 4.84 5.37 -7.62
N SER A 56 5.36 5.89 -6.49
CA SER A 56 6.74 5.66 -6.02
C SER A 56 6.85 5.50 -4.50
N HIS A 57 5.72 5.35 -3.80
CA HIS A 57 5.72 5.39 -2.33
C HIS A 57 6.54 4.27 -1.68
N ASP A 58 6.64 3.12 -2.32
CA ASP A 58 7.41 1.95 -1.87
C ASP A 58 8.77 1.79 -2.59
N ASP A 59 9.20 2.71 -3.46
CA ASP A 59 10.47 2.57 -4.18
C ASP A 59 11.67 2.46 -3.25
N HIS A 60 11.60 3.04 -2.06
CA HIS A 60 12.61 2.94 -1.02
C HIS A 60 12.83 1.49 -0.53
N GLU A 61 11.85 0.61 -0.72
CA GLU A 61 11.95 -0.80 -0.34
C GLU A 61 13.00 -1.57 -1.14
N CYS A 62 13.40 -1.08 -2.32
CA CYS A 62 14.51 -1.68 -3.06
C CYS A 62 15.85 -1.58 -2.31
N VAL A 63 15.97 -0.63 -1.37
CA VAL A 63 17.14 -0.43 -0.51
C VAL A 63 16.92 -1.03 0.88
N MET A 64 15.73 -0.86 1.44
CA MET A 64 15.42 -1.22 2.82
C MET A 64 14.80 -2.61 2.97
N GLY A 65 14.25 -3.15 1.90
CA GLY A 65 13.41 -4.35 1.91
C GLY A 65 11.96 -4.03 2.30
N ASP A 66 11.03 -4.82 1.78
CA ASP A 66 9.62 -4.78 2.17
C ASP A 66 9.47 -5.44 3.54
N ILE A 67 9.05 -4.66 4.54
CA ILE A 67 8.76 -5.16 5.89
C ILE A 67 7.25 -5.13 6.08
N PRO A 68 6.64 -6.30 6.29
CA PRO A 68 5.21 -6.41 6.45
C PRO A 68 4.67 -5.58 7.62
N ALA A 69 3.47 -5.00 7.42
CA ALA A 69 2.81 -4.22 8.46
C ALA A 69 2.55 -5.04 9.75
N SER A 70 2.34 -6.37 9.62
CA SER A 70 2.22 -7.27 10.75
C SER A 70 3.48 -7.31 11.62
N GLU A 71 4.67 -7.27 11.02
CA GLU A 71 5.93 -7.23 11.74
C GLU A 71 6.13 -5.87 12.42
N LYS A 72 5.83 -4.77 11.70
CA LYS A 72 5.98 -3.41 12.23
C LYS A 72 5.12 -3.17 13.50
N ARG A 73 4.01 -3.89 13.67
CA ARG A 73 3.15 -3.79 14.87
C ARG A 73 3.81 -4.30 16.17
N HIS A 74 4.84 -5.12 16.05
CA HIS A 74 5.56 -5.69 17.19
C HIS A 74 6.81 -4.88 17.58
N TRP A 75 7.08 -3.80 16.88
CA TRP A 75 8.25 -2.98 17.13
C TRP A 75 8.07 -2.10 18.37
N SER A 76 9.18 -1.85 19.07
CA SER A 76 9.18 -0.78 20.06
C SER A 76 9.02 0.59 19.37
N PRO A 77 8.52 1.60 20.10
CA PRO A 77 8.43 2.96 19.57
C PRO A 77 9.76 3.49 19.03
N GLU A 78 10.87 3.15 19.69
CA GLU A 78 12.22 3.58 19.28
C GLU A 78 12.63 2.95 17.96
N LEU A 79 12.36 1.65 17.78
CA LEU A 79 12.65 0.96 16.50
C LEU A 79 11.80 1.53 15.38
N ALA A 80 10.52 1.76 15.62
CA ALA A 80 9.62 2.38 14.64
C ALA A 80 10.12 3.79 14.24
N ALA A 81 10.55 4.60 15.19
CA ALA A 81 11.09 5.94 14.92
C ALA A 81 12.38 5.87 14.09
N LEU A 82 13.31 4.97 14.42
CA LEU A 82 14.55 4.78 13.66
C LEU A 82 14.26 4.32 12.22
N TYR A 83 13.31 3.43 12.04
CA TYR A 83 12.91 2.98 10.71
C TYR A 83 12.33 4.13 9.89
N THR A 84 11.40 4.91 10.45
CA THR A 84 10.81 6.07 9.78
C THR A 84 11.87 7.12 9.41
N GLN A 85 12.84 7.37 10.32
CA GLN A 85 13.94 8.27 10.01
C GLN A 85 14.81 7.76 8.86
N ARG A 86 15.11 6.46 8.84
CA ARG A 86 15.91 5.86 7.76
C ARG A 86 15.15 5.85 6.44
N GLU A 87 13.86 5.53 6.46
CA GLU A 87 12.98 5.60 5.29
C GLU A 87 13.01 7.01 4.67
N ALA A 88 12.79 8.04 5.48
CA ALA A 88 12.84 9.43 5.01
C ALA A 88 14.21 9.79 4.40
N ALA A 89 15.32 9.33 5.01
CA ALA A 89 16.65 9.55 4.48
C ALA A 89 16.87 8.86 3.13
N VAL A 90 16.45 7.59 3.01
CA VAL A 90 16.55 6.83 1.75
C VAL A 90 15.70 7.46 0.66
N ARG A 91 14.45 7.86 0.96
CA ARG A 91 13.59 8.56 0.01
C ARG A 91 14.24 9.85 -0.50
N ALA A 92 14.84 10.63 0.41
CA ALA A 92 15.57 11.87 0.04
C ALA A 92 16.82 11.57 -0.79
N GLU A 93 17.63 10.57 -0.43
CA GLU A 93 18.81 10.14 -1.17
C GLU A 93 18.45 9.68 -2.60
N MET A 94 17.30 9.02 -2.76
CA MET A 94 16.77 8.57 -4.05
C MET A 94 16.10 9.69 -4.84
N GLY A 95 15.81 10.84 -4.24
CA GLY A 95 15.08 11.95 -4.87
C GLY A 95 13.63 11.59 -5.20
N LEU A 96 13.00 10.76 -4.36
CA LEU A 96 11.62 10.32 -4.58
C LEU A 96 10.63 11.48 -4.40
N PRO A 97 9.52 11.48 -5.14
CA PRO A 97 8.47 12.47 -4.99
C PRO A 97 7.92 12.52 -3.56
N GLU A 98 7.56 13.72 -3.13
CA GLU A 98 6.90 13.98 -1.86
C GLU A 98 5.58 14.70 -2.08
N CYS A 99 4.63 14.53 -1.18
CA CYS A 99 3.37 15.25 -1.17
C CYS A 99 3.02 15.73 0.25
N THR A 100 1.96 16.51 0.36
CA THR A 100 1.55 17.02 1.68
C THR A 100 1.05 15.88 2.59
N PRO A 101 1.11 16.04 3.93
CA PRO A 101 0.63 15.04 4.87
C PRO A 101 -0.82 14.61 4.63
N ASP A 102 -1.69 15.53 4.21
CA ASP A 102 -3.08 15.20 3.88
C ASP A 102 -3.14 14.23 2.71
N TRP A 103 -2.39 14.48 1.63
CA TRP A 103 -2.33 13.57 0.50
C TRP A 103 -1.65 12.24 0.83
N GLN A 104 -0.69 12.22 1.73
CA GLN A 104 -0.11 10.96 2.23
C GLN A 104 -1.15 10.08 2.92
N GLN A 105 -2.12 10.68 3.66
CA GLN A 105 -3.22 9.92 4.27
C GLN A 105 -4.14 9.30 3.22
N GLN A 106 -4.44 10.04 2.13
CA GLN A 106 -5.25 9.51 1.03
C GLN A 106 -4.51 8.40 0.28
N VAL A 107 -3.21 8.56 0.02
CA VAL A 107 -2.38 7.49 -0.57
C VAL A 107 -2.35 6.27 0.36
N LYS A 108 -2.21 6.45 1.66
CA LYS A 108 -2.25 5.34 2.63
C LYS A 108 -3.59 4.61 2.65
N LEU A 109 -4.71 5.30 2.42
CA LEU A 109 -6.01 4.65 2.27
C LEU A 109 -6.02 3.74 1.04
N VAL A 110 -5.63 4.27 -0.13
CA VAL A 110 -5.68 3.51 -1.39
C VAL A 110 -4.64 2.39 -1.45
N ASP A 111 -3.48 2.54 -0.80
CA ASP A 111 -2.49 1.49 -0.59
C ASP A 111 -3.10 0.29 0.17
N ARG A 112 -3.78 0.56 1.29
CA ARG A 112 -4.48 -0.48 2.06
C ARG A 112 -5.63 -1.11 1.28
N LEU A 113 -6.36 -0.31 0.50
CA LEU A 113 -7.45 -0.80 -0.34
C LEU A 113 -6.92 -1.76 -1.40
N ASP A 114 -5.85 -1.40 -2.10
CA ASP A 114 -5.21 -2.28 -3.09
C ASP A 114 -4.75 -3.59 -2.46
N ALA A 115 -4.07 -3.52 -1.32
CA ALA A 115 -3.61 -4.71 -0.60
C ALA A 115 -4.77 -5.61 -0.16
N TYR A 116 -5.88 -5.02 0.31
CA TYR A 116 -7.09 -5.75 0.69
C TYR A 116 -7.74 -6.43 -0.51
N MET A 117 -7.99 -5.69 -1.60
CA MET A 117 -8.61 -6.22 -2.82
C MET A 117 -7.76 -7.32 -3.44
N TRP A 118 -6.44 -7.15 -3.48
CA TRP A 118 -5.50 -8.16 -3.97
C TRP A 118 -5.55 -9.44 -3.13
N ALA A 119 -5.61 -9.30 -1.79
CA ALA A 119 -5.73 -10.44 -0.91
C ALA A 119 -7.06 -11.18 -1.12
N MET A 120 -8.17 -10.47 -1.25
CA MET A 120 -9.49 -11.09 -1.48
C MET A 120 -9.58 -11.76 -2.84
N TYR A 121 -8.91 -11.24 -3.85
CA TYR A 121 -8.84 -11.85 -5.17
C TYR A 121 -8.07 -13.17 -5.16
N TRP A 122 -6.86 -13.19 -4.58
CA TRP A 122 -5.96 -14.35 -4.60
C TRP A 122 -6.21 -15.35 -3.48
N CYS A 123 -6.86 -14.93 -2.42
CA CYS A 123 -7.09 -15.73 -1.22
C CYS A 123 -8.44 -15.40 -0.56
N PRO A 124 -9.58 -15.67 -1.24
CA PRO A 124 -10.91 -15.30 -0.73
C PRO A 124 -11.21 -15.83 0.67
N GLN A 125 -10.63 -17.00 1.05
CA GLN A 125 -10.76 -17.56 2.38
C GLN A 125 -10.14 -16.68 3.48
N ALA A 126 -9.26 -15.76 3.13
CA ALA A 126 -8.70 -14.80 4.08
C ALA A 126 -9.76 -13.84 4.64
N ALA A 127 -10.89 -13.65 3.95
CA ALA A 127 -11.98 -12.79 4.42
C ALA A 127 -12.55 -13.22 5.79
N ALA A 128 -12.40 -14.49 6.17
CA ALA A 128 -12.84 -15.03 7.46
C ALA A 128 -11.76 -14.95 8.55
N ASP A 129 -10.59 -14.43 8.24
CA ASP A 129 -9.48 -14.30 9.17
C ASP A 129 -9.59 -13.01 9.98
N ASP A 130 -9.41 -13.07 11.29
CA ASP A 130 -9.53 -11.93 12.21
C ASP A 130 -8.64 -10.75 11.80
N GLU A 131 -7.46 -11.03 11.23
CA GLU A 131 -6.56 -9.98 10.75
C GLU A 131 -7.19 -9.22 9.58
N TRP A 132 -7.74 -9.92 8.58
CA TRP A 132 -8.35 -9.29 7.42
C TRP A 132 -9.70 -8.64 7.74
N ILE A 133 -10.47 -9.20 8.68
CA ILE A 133 -11.67 -8.55 9.22
C ILE A 133 -11.28 -7.21 9.87
N SER A 134 -10.23 -7.20 10.69
CA SER A 134 -9.72 -5.97 11.31
C SER A 134 -9.20 -4.96 10.29
N GLN A 135 -8.49 -5.43 9.25
CA GLN A 135 -8.01 -4.55 8.17
C GLN A 135 -9.18 -3.91 7.41
N ARG A 136 -10.24 -4.67 7.11
CA ARG A 136 -11.45 -4.13 6.47
C ARG A 136 -12.10 -3.03 7.33
N ALA A 137 -12.24 -3.27 8.63
CA ALA A 137 -12.81 -2.28 9.54
C ALA A 137 -11.99 -0.99 9.59
N LEU A 138 -10.66 -1.09 9.67
CA LEU A 138 -9.76 0.06 9.62
C LEU A 138 -9.83 0.81 8.28
N LEU A 139 -9.92 0.08 7.18
CA LEU A 139 -10.06 0.64 5.84
C LEU A 139 -11.32 1.47 5.72
N LEU A 140 -12.48 0.92 6.11
CA LEU A 140 -13.77 1.62 6.05
C LEU A 140 -13.81 2.83 6.99
N SER A 141 -13.27 2.70 8.21
CA SER A 141 -13.17 3.84 9.13
C SER A 141 -12.31 4.97 8.56
N SER A 142 -11.20 4.64 7.90
CA SER A 142 -10.35 5.64 7.24
C SER A 142 -11.05 6.27 6.04
N ALA A 143 -11.80 5.49 5.26
CA ALA A 143 -12.57 5.96 4.12
C ALA A 143 -13.70 6.91 4.54
N ALA A 144 -14.39 6.61 5.65
CA ALA A 144 -15.42 7.48 6.22
C ALA A 144 -14.84 8.85 6.64
N ILE A 145 -13.67 8.87 7.30
CA ILE A 145 -12.98 10.11 7.68
C ILE A 145 -12.64 10.96 6.44
N LEU A 146 -12.28 10.31 5.35
CA LEU A 146 -11.91 10.98 4.09
C LEU A 146 -13.11 11.23 3.16
N GLY A 147 -14.31 10.84 3.55
CA GLY A 147 -15.55 11.09 2.80
C GLY A 147 -15.74 10.25 1.53
N VAL A 148 -15.10 9.07 1.47
CA VAL A 148 -15.13 8.17 0.30
C VAL A 148 -15.59 6.74 0.65
N GLU A 149 -16.28 6.57 1.78
CA GLU A 149 -16.66 5.24 2.29
C GLU A 149 -17.52 4.45 1.30
N ASP A 150 -18.56 5.08 0.75
CA ASP A 150 -19.48 4.43 -0.20
C ASP A 150 -18.73 3.94 -1.45
N ALA A 151 -17.85 4.77 -2.00
CA ALA A 151 -17.05 4.40 -3.16
C ALA A 151 -16.05 3.28 -2.86
N VAL A 152 -15.49 3.22 -1.66
CA VAL A 152 -14.60 2.12 -1.22
C VAL A 152 -15.40 0.82 -1.06
N ILE A 153 -16.61 0.88 -0.50
CA ILE A 153 -17.50 -0.29 -0.39
C ILE A 153 -17.83 -0.83 -1.77
N GLU A 154 -18.23 0.03 -2.71
CA GLU A 154 -18.53 -0.35 -4.08
C GLU A 154 -17.34 -1.04 -4.75
N LEU A 155 -16.13 -0.49 -4.63
CA LEU A 155 -14.92 -1.11 -5.17
C LEU A 155 -14.61 -2.48 -4.56
N ILE A 156 -14.84 -2.66 -3.27
CA ILE A 156 -14.63 -3.95 -2.59
C ILE A 156 -15.66 -5.00 -3.05
N ASP A 157 -16.92 -4.59 -3.20
CA ASP A 157 -18.02 -5.48 -3.54
C ASP A 157 -18.00 -5.87 -5.03
N ASP A 158 -17.57 -4.97 -5.91
CA ASP A 158 -17.41 -5.18 -7.34
C ASP A 158 -16.09 -5.88 -7.71
N ALA A 159 -15.14 -5.98 -6.77
CA ALA A 159 -13.86 -6.62 -7.03
C ALA A 159 -14.07 -8.08 -7.47
N PRO A 160 -13.48 -8.49 -8.60
CA PRO A 160 -13.62 -9.87 -9.06
C PRO A 160 -13.04 -10.80 -8.00
N ARG A 161 -13.84 -11.73 -7.53
CA ARG A 161 -13.39 -12.80 -6.63
C ARG A 161 -12.72 -13.86 -7.47
N GLY A 162 -11.47 -14.18 -7.19
CA GLY A 162 -10.73 -15.20 -7.92
C GLY A 162 -11.52 -16.51 -7.94
N VAL A 163 -11.65 -17.08 -9.12
CA VAL A 163 -12.18 -18.43 -9.30
C VAL A 163 -11.01 -19.37 -8.99
N MET A 164 -11.12 -20.13 -7.89
CA MET A 164 -10.22 -21.28 -7.67
C MET A 164 -10.61 -22.42 -8.60
#